data_bc6bc2b247b5ff877866e9457af287a7
#
_entry.id   bc6bc2b247b5ff877866e9457af287a7
#
_cell.length_a   1.000
_cell.length_b   1.000
_cell.length_c   1.000
_cell.angle_alpha   90.00
_cell.angle_beta   90.00
_cell.angle_gamma   90.00
#
_symmetry.space_group_name_H-M   'P 1'
#
loop_
_entity.id
_entity.type
_entity.pdbx_description
1 polymer ?
#
loop_
_entity_poly.entity_id
_entity_poly.type
_entity_poly.pdbx_seq_one_letter_code
_entity_poly.pdbx_strand_id
1 'polypeptide(L)'
;MIQRIAPVLLVALLAACSAPTERVDAVTPVGGPATATVTNETECLREGGQWAQLGRAPVKQCLRQTADAGKACSDSEQCEGQCIAPEGSVDGTQVGGQCSVDTNPFGCQQRVRAGEASTICVD
;
A
#
# COMPACT_ATOMS: atom_id res chain seq x y z
N MET A 1 -5.92 46.99 -68.31
CA MET A 1 -5.15 46.45 -67.19
C MET A 1 -5.96 45.27 -66.64
N ILE A 2 -5.54 44.08 -67.01
CA ILE A 2 -6.33 42.85 -66.78
C ILE A 2 -5.69 42.10 -65.59
N GLN A 3 -6.38 42.05 -64.44
CA GLN A 3 -5.93 41.34 -63.28
C GLN A 3 -6.44 39.89 -63.36
N ARG A 4 -5.53 38.95 -63.55
CA ARG A 4 -5.85 37.52 -63.62
C ARG A 4 -5.91 36.98 -62.17
N ILE A 5 -7.07 36.56 -61.79
CA ILE A 5 -7.31 35.85 -60.48
C ILE A 5 -7.11 34.37 -60.79
N ALA A 6 -6.11 33.78 -60.12
CA ALA A 6 -5.89 32.32 -60.12
C ALA A 6 -6.71 31.66 -59.03
N PRO A 7 -7.39 30.55 -59.29
CA PRO A 7 -8.09 29.81 -58.23
C PRO A 7 -7.10 28.95 -57.45
N VAL A 8 -7.06 29.15 -56.15
CA VAL A 8 -6.36 28.30 -55.20
C VAL A 8 -7.18 27.05 -54.98
N LEU A 9 -6.68 25.90 -55.43
CA LEU A 9 -7.25 24.59 -55.09
C LEU A 9 -6.95 24.26 -53.64
N LEU A 10 -7.97 24.26 -52.83
CA LEU A 10 -7.90 23.81 -51.45
C LEU A 10 -8.01 22.29 -51.41
N VAL A 11 -6.88 21.59 -51.25
CA VAL A 11 -6.86 20.14 -51.02
C VAL A 11 -7.14 19.90 -49.53
N ALA A 12 -8.32 19.43 -49.22
CA ALA A 12 -8.67 18.96 -47.89
C ALA A 12 -8.05 17.58 -47.66
N LEU A 13 -6.99 17.51 -46.87
CA LEU A 13 -6.48 16.26 -46.31
C LEU A 13 -7.37 15.83 -45.17
N LEU A 14 -8.18 14.83 -45.40
CA LEU A 14 -8.88 14.06 -44.33
C LEU A 14 -7.87 13.18 -43.62
N ALA A 15 -7.31 13.68 -42.53
CA ALA A 15 -6.57 12.85 -41.59
C ALA A 15 -7.54 11.98 -40.83
N ALA A 16 -7.61 10.70 -41.16
CA ALA A 16 -8.30 9.70 -40.38
C ALA A 16 -7.51 9.52 -39.08
N CYS A 17 -8.02 10.09 -37.98
CA CYS A 17 -7.59 9.72 -36.66
C CYS A 17 -8.06 8.31 -36.34
N SER A 18 -7.22 7.31 -36.60
CA SER A 18 -7.36 5.98 -35.96
C SER A 18 -6.98 6.14 -34.51
N ALA A 19 -7.98 6.20 -33.64
CA ALA A 19 -7.78 6.09 -32.21
C ALA A 19 -7.24 4.67 -31.93
N PRO A 20 -6.08 4.51 -31.26
CA PRO A 20 -5.70 3.23 -30.73
C PRO A 20 -6.71 2.85 -29.65
N THR A 21 -7.34 1.69 -29.80
CA THR A 21 -8.13 1.06 -28.75
C THR A 21 -7.13 0.73 -27.62
N GLU A 22 -7.00 1.61 -26.64
CA GLU A 22 -6.30 1.30 -25.42
C GLU A 22 -7.07 0.16 -24.75
N ARG A 23 -6.45 -1.01 -24.77
CA ARG A 23 -6.77 -2.06 -23.84
C ARG A 23 -6.55 -1.48 -22.46
N VAL A 24 -7.60 -1.35 -21.69
CA VAL A 24 -7.54 -1.17 -20.24
C VAL A 24 -7.04 -2.48 -19.62
N ASP A 25 -5.75 -2.78 -19.86
CA ASP A 25 -5.03 -3.79 -19.11
C ASP A 25 -4.37 -3.09 -17.94
N ALA A 26 -4.67 -3.59 -16.78
CA ALA A 26 -4.09 -3.25 -15.49
C ALA A 26 -4.52 -1.89 -14.91
N VAL A 27 -5.61 -1.93 -14.16
CA VAL A 27 -5.73 -1.09 -12.96
C VAL A 27 -4.48 -1.36 -12.13
N THR A 28 -3.49 -0.50 -12.27
CA THR A 28 -2.39 -0.44 -11.33
C THR A 28 -2.99 0.08 -10.03
N PRO A 29 -3.04 -0.69 -8.95
CA PRO A 29 -3.44 -0.14 -7.67
C PRO A 29 -2.37 0.88 -7.29
N VAL A 30 -2.74 2.15 -7.29
CA VAL A 30 -1.99 3.19 -6.59
C VAL A 30 -2.22 2.91 -5.11
N GLY A 31 -1.53 1.88 -4.61
CA GLY A 31 -1.38 1.61 -3.19
C GLY A 31 0.01 2.07 -2.80
N GLY A 32 0.13 2.78 -1.67
CA GLY A 32 1.38 2.87 -0.93
C GLY A 32 1.98 1.47 -0.74
N PRO A 33 3.14 1.29 -0.09
CA PRO A 33 3.80 0.01 -0.01
C PRO A 33 2.90 -1.00 0.70
N ALA A 34 1.97 -1.59 -0.06
CA ALA A 34 1.27 -2.78 0.36
C ALA A 34 2.38 -3.83 0.45
N THR A 35 2.83 -4.09 1.67
CA THR A 35 3.70 -5.21 1.96
C THR A 35 3.03 -6.43 1.37
N ALA A 36 3.55 -6.93 0.24
CA ALA A 36 2.98 -8.08 -0.43
C ALA A 36 2.88 -9.21 0.60
N THR A 37 1.68 -9.70 0.84
CA THR A 37 1.47 -10.79 1.80
C THR A 37 2.19 -12.01 1.27
N VAL A 38 3.29 -12.38 1.92
CA VAL A 38 4.05 -13.59 1.57
C VAL A 38 3.22 -14.81 1.96
N THR A 39 2.83 -15.61 0.98
CA THR A 39 1.84 -16.69 1.16
C THR A 39 2.48 -18.09 1.17
N ASN A 40 3.79 -18.18 1.03
CA ASN A 40 4.50 -19.47 1.05
C ASN A 40 5.81 -19.42 1.84
N GLU A 41 6.20 -20.59 2.37
CA GLU A 41 7.38 -20.74 3.23
C GLU A 41 8.68 -20.37 2.53
N THR A 42 8.85 -20.83 1.29
CA THR A 42 10.10 -20.62 0.54
C THR A 42 10.39 -19.13 0.35
N GLU A 43 9.39 -18.38 0.00
CA GLU A 43 9.52 -16.95 -0.18
C GLU A 43 9.76 -16.22 1.15
N CYS A 44 9.04 -16.62 2.21
CA CYS A 44 9.24 -16.11 3.55
C CYS A 44 10.68 -16.26 4.04
N LEU A 45 11.24 -17.47 3.90
CA LEU A 45 12.62 -17.75 4.32
C LEU A 45 13.65 -17.01 3.45
N ARG A 46 13.37 -16.87 2.15
CA ARG A 46 14.24 -16.07 1.25
C ARG A 46 14.31 -14.60 1.65
N GLU A 47 13.22 -14.05 2.18
CA GLU A 47 13.14 -12.67 2.70
C GLU A 47 13.66 -12.53 4.14
N GLY A 48 14.23 -13.59 4.71
CA GLY A 48 14.74 -13.58 6.09
C GLY A 48 13.67 -13.68 7.17
N GLY A 49 12.44 -14.05 6.79
CA GLY A 49 11.34 -14.25 7.71
C GLY A 49 11.32 -15.64 8.36
N GLN A 50 10.38 -15.85 9.26
CA GLN A 50 10.07 -17.12 9.90
C GLN A 50 8.67 -17.58 9.51
N TRP A 51 8.56 -18.81 9.01
CA TRP A 51 7.28 -19.41 8.64
C TRP A 51 6.68 -20.12 9.86
N ALA A 52 5.79 -19.43 10.58
CA ALA A 52 5.29 -19.88 11.87
C ALA A 52 3.78 -19.73 12.01
N GLN A 53 3.19 -20.52 12.90
CA GLN A 53 1.83 -20.28 13.38
C GLN A 53 1.87 -19.14 14.40
N LEU A 54 1.27 -18.01 14.08
CA LEU A 54 1.31 -16.79 14.92
C LEU A 54 0.06 -16.61 15.78
N GLY A 55 -1.08 -17.10 15.32
CA GLY A 55 -2.37 -17.03 16.01
C GLY A 55 -2.90 -18.39 16.38
N ARG A 56 -4.18 -18.45 16.76
CA ARG A 56 -4.86 -19.70 17.15
C ARG A 56 -5.23 -20.59 15.97
N ALA A 57 -5.46 -20.00 14.80
CA ALA A 57 -5.76 -20.77 13.60
C ALA A 57 -4.58 -21.67 13.22
N PRO A 58 -4.82 -22.91 12.73
CA PRO A 58 -3.77 -23.86 12.37
C PRO A 58 -3.15 -23.53 11.01
N VAL A 59 -2.91 -22.26 10.77
CA VAL A 59 -2.28 -21.74 9.56
C VAL A 59 -0.97 -21.06 9.89
N LYS A 60 0.03 -21.28 9.04
CA LYS A 60 1.32 -20.59 9.17
C LYS A 60 1.32 -19.32 8.36
N GLN A 61 2.05 -18.34 8.84
CA GLN A 61 2.24 -17.03 8.22
C GLN A 61 3.71 -16.63 8.29
N CYS A 62 4.10 -15.68 7.45
CA CYS A 62 5.44 -15.16 7.44
C CYS A 62 5.59 -14.06 8.50
N LEU A 63 6.39 -14.33 9.54
CA LEU A 63 6.83 -13.32 10.49
C LEU A 63 8.14 -12.71 10.00
N ARG A 64 8.17 -11.39 9.83
CA ARG A 64 9.36 -10.66 9.38
C ARG A 64 9.69 -9.51 10.33
N GLN A 65 10.95 -9.19 10.43
CA GLN A 65 11.37 -7.92 11.02
C GLN A 65 11.03 -6.78 10.06
N THR A 66 10.60 -5.65 10.59
CA THR A 66 10.27 -4.47 9.78
C THR A 66 11.49 -3.57 9.61
N ALA A 67 11.66 -3.01 8.42
CA ALA A 67 12.76 -2.09 8.14
C ALA A 67 12.54 -0.70 8.77
N ASP A 68 11.30 -0.38 9.10
CA ASP A 68 10.88 0.91 9.65
C ASP A 68 10.60 0.88 11.16
N ALA A 69 11.05 -0.17 11.87
CA ALA A 69 10.90 -0.31 13.31
C ALA A 69 11.29 0.97 14.07
N GLY A 70 10.40 1.44 14.94
CA GLY A 70 10.63 2.65 15.76
C GLY A 70 10.39 3.98 15.04
N LYS A 71 10.08 3.97 13.73
CA LYS A 71 9.69 5.19 13.01
C LYS A 71 8.40 5.76 13.59
N ALA A 72 8.36 7.08 13.78
CA ALA A 72 7.16 7.76 14.25
C ALA A 72 6.00 7.62 13.25
N CYS A 73 4.81 7.37 13.76
CA CYS A 73 3.61 7.17 12.98
C CYS A 73 2.37 7.70 13.69
N SER A 74 1.31 7.95 12.92
CA SER A 74 -0.02 8.32 13.41
C SER A 74 -1.12 7.39 12.86
N ASP A 75 -0.73 6.40 12.06
CA ASP A 75 -1.61 5.37 11.53
C ASP A 75 -0.80 4.12 11.15
N SER A 76 -1.39 2.94 11.28
CA SER A 76 -0.76 1.67 10.92
C SER A 76 -0.45 1.55 9.42
N GLU A 77 -1.16 2.27 8.56
CA GLU A 77 -0.88 2.30 7.12
C GLU A 77 0.48 2.94 6.76
N GLN A 78 1.09 3.66 7.71
CA GLN A 78 2.39 4.29 7.54
C GLN A 78 3.57 3.36 7.84
N CYS A 79 3.29 2.15 8.33
CA CYS A 79 4.27 1.17 8.80
C CYS A 79 4.21 -0.13 7.99
N GLU A 80 5.34 -0.81 7.88
CA GLU A 80 5.37 -2.19 7.33
C GLU A 80 4.61 -3.17 8.22
N GLY A 81 4.65 -2.96 9.54
CA GLY A 81 3.87 -3.71 10.54
C GLY A 81 2.70 -2.90 11.06
N GLN A 82 2.70 -2.59 12.34
CA GLN A 82 1.65 -1.82 13.01
C GLN A 82 2.20 -0.52 13.58
N CYS A 83 1.38 0.52 13.67
CA CYS A 83 1.71 1.70 14.47
C CYS A 83 1.31 1.42 15.93
N ILE A 84 2.29 1.25 16.80
CA ILE A 84 2.08 0.90 18.20
C ILE A 84 2.03 2.18 19.04
N ALA A 85 0.94 2.34 19.80
CA ALA A 85 0.78 3.46 20.72
C ALA A 85 1.73 3.33 21.92
N PRO A 86 2.08 4.44 22.60
CA PRO A 86 2.84 4.37 23.83
C PRO A 86 2.14 3.51 24.90
N GLU A 87 2.93 2.83 25.71
CA GLU A 87 2.38 2.00 26.80
C GLU A 87 1.51 2.84 27.75
N GLY A 88 0.34 2.31 28.10
CA GLY A 88 -0.63 2.98 28.97
C GLY A 88 -1.50 4.04 28.26
N SER A 89 -1.47 4.12 26.95
CA SER A 89 -2.39 4.97 26.20
C SER A 89 -3.85 4.59 26.49
N VAL A 90 -4.73 5.58 26.54
CA VAL A 90 -6.18 5.36 26.74
C VAL A 90 -6.85 5.37 25.36
N ASP A 91 -7.69 4.36 25.09
CA ASP A 91 -8.43 4.24 23.84
C ASP A 91 -9.25 5.52 23.54
N GLY A 92 -9.21 5.97 22.30
CA GLY A 92 -9.85 7.19 21.84
C GLY A 92 -9.07 8.48 22.11
N THR A 93 -7.89 8.40 22.74
CA THR A 93 -7.05 9.60 22.91
C THR A 93 -6.13 9.82 21.72
N GLN A 94 -5.88 11.09 21.39
CA GLN A 94 -4.94 11.48 20.35
C GLN A 94 -3.51 11.20 20.78
N VAL A 95 -2.81 10.34 20.06
CA VAL A 95 -1.42 9.97 20.35
C VAL A 95 -0.65 9.72 19.06
N GLY A 96 0.66 9.97 19.11
CA GLY A 96 1.59 9.43 18.13
C GLY A 96 2.09 8.05 18.58
N GLY A 97 2.50 7.21 17.63
CA GLY A 97 3.05 5.89 17.90
C GLY A 97 4.40 5.68 17.23
N GLN A 98 4.86 4.43 17.27
CA GLN A 98 6.05 3.96 16.58
C GLN A 98 5.74 2.69 15.81
N CYS A 99 6.35 2.55 14.62
CA CYS A 99 6.22 1.33 13.84
C CYS A 99 6.78 0.13 14.60
N SER A 100 6.04 -0.99 14.58
CA SER A 100 6.39 -2.23 15.27
C SER A 100 7.70 -2.82 14.74
N VAL A 101 8.37 -3.62 15.58
CA VAL A 101 9.64 -4.28 15.23
C VAL A 101 9.45 -5.47 14.28
N ASP A 102 8.24 -5.97 14.18
CA ASP A 102 7.89 -7.10 13.32
C ASP A 102 6.48 -6.98 12.75
N THR A 103 6.14 -7.92 11.87
CA THR A 103 4.84 -7.97 11.18
C THR A 103 3.78 -8.78 11.94
N ASN A 104 3.99 -9.15 13.21
CA ASN A 104 3.04 -9.94 13.99
C ASN A 104 1.76 -9.13 14.29
N PRO A 105 0.59 -9.51 13.73
CA PRO A 105 -0.65 -8.81 14.01
C PRO A 105 -1.40 -9.36 15.23
N PHE A 106 -0.95 -10.48 15.82
CA PHE A 106 -1.69 -11.24 16.83
C PHE A 106 -1.43 -10.78 18.26
N GLY A 107 -2.35 -11.14 19.14
CA GLY A 107 -2.37 -10.68 20.51
C GLY A 107 -3.12 -9.36 20.68
N CYS A 108 -3.17 -8.87 21.92
CA CYS A 108 -3.75 -7.56 22.23
C CYS A 108 -2.66 -6.50 22.15
N GLN A 109 -2.84 -5.53 21.29
CA GLN A 109 -1.89 -4.43 21.07
C GLN A 109 -2.64 -3.09 21.10
N GLN A 110 -2.04 -2.09 21.74
CA GLN A 110 -2.51 -0.73 21.57
C GLN A 110 -1.91 -0.16 20.29
N ARG A 111 -2.77 0.14 19.33
CA ARG A 111 -2.39 0.65 17.99
C ARG A 111 -2.87 2.07 17.83
N VAL A 112 -2.17 2.82 16.97
CA VAL A 112 -2.64 4.13 16.52
C VAL A 112 -3.35 3.97 15.18
N ARG A 113 -4.58 4.48 15.12
CA ARG A 113 -5.39 4.58 13.90
C ARG A 113 -5.96 5.99 13.78
N ALA A 114 -5.74 6.61 12.64
CA ALA A 114 -6.16 8.00 12.40
C ALA A 114 -5.77 8.97 13.54
N GLY A 115 -4.59 8.77 14.13
CA GLY A 115 -4.09 9.59 15.23
C GLY A 115 -4.62 9.22 16.62
N GLU A 116 -5.47 8.21 16.77
CA GLU A 116 -6.08 7.80 18.03
C GLU A 116 -5.58 6.44 18.50
N ALA A 117 -5.36 6.30 19.80
CA ALA A 117 -5.07 5.01 20.41
C ALA A 117 -6.31 4.09 20.39
N SER A 118 -6.09 2.83 20.08
CA SER A 118 -7.13 1.80 20.11
C SER A 118 -6.54 0.45 20.47
N THR A 119 -7.12 -0.22 21.45
CA THR A 119 -6.76 -1.60 21.80
C THR A 119 -7.37 -2.58 20.82
N ILE A 120 -6.53 -3.31 20.11
CA ILE A 120 -6.95 -4.31 19.12
C ILE A 120 -6.40 -5.67 19.54
N CYS A 121 -7.30 -6.64 19.68
CA CYS A 121 -6.95 -8.04 19.96
C CYS A 121 -7.25 -8.89 18.73
N VAL A 122 -6.26 -9.65 18.28
CA VAL A 122 -6.36 -10.57 17.13
C VAL A 122 -5.93 -11.96 17.61
N ASP A 123 -6.76 -12.98 17.34
CA ASP A 123 -6.54 -14.39 17.71
C ASP A 123 -6.09 -15.27 16.55
#